data_f0e9de25bae22399608e9bf50034e9c3
#
_entry.id   f0e9de25bae22399608e9bf50034e9c3
#
_cell.length_a   1.000
_cell.length_b   1.000
_cell.length_c   1.000
_cell.angle_alpha   90.00
_cell.angle_beta   90.00
_cell.angle_gamma   90.00
#
_symmetry.space_group_name_H-M   'P 1'
#
loop_
_entity.id
_entity.type
_entity.pdbx_description
1 polymer ?
#
loop_
_entity_poly.entity_id
_entity_poly.type
_entity_poly.pdbx_seq_one_letter_code
_entity_poly.pdbx_strand_id
1 'polypeptide(L)'
;MRALCSFLLFGTFALAMPASASEKHVAEVLDRVLQSKRALEASPTCKEGCVFLSAWDFDGTILKGDASEGLSEDNHVVYPGLAQKSIEAGFSGLYKKTEFQKFWHDYEEMDQKHGHIPAYTYLPKTMKGTKADEIKKFAGNYYATVLKPYYFESSIDIFQKLKQSGVIPYVISAAPHVFVSSSGPTLGIDEQHIFGIELALTKDGVLTDRVIDPIPYAEGKAKRLAMIVDQEKARSKKSVYVLASFGNSYHTDSGFLTWTLAQSFPVGKPLAVMINGGSAPAELTGKFFEVSQRAVLAK
;
A
#
# COMPACT_ATOMS: atom_id res chain seq x y z
N MET A 1 24.56 -66.40 26.83
CA MET A 1 24.52 -65.02 27.34
C MET A 1 24.03 -64.11 26.22
N ARG A 2 22.76 -63.67 26.26
CA ARG A 2 22.17 -62.77 25.30
C ARG A 2 22.10 -61.38 25.95
N ALA A 3 22.80 -60.37 25.36
CA ALA A 3 22.77 -59.00 25.79
C ALA A 3 21.55 -58.32 25.14
N LEU A 4 20.62 -57.83 25.98
CA LEU A 4 19.55 -56.90 25.54
C LEU A 4 20.12 -55.50 25.37
N CYS A 5 20.10 -54.98 24.14
CA CYS A 5 20.25 -53.56 23.91
C CYS A 5 18.89 -52.87 24.04
N SER A 6 18.73 -52.10 25.10
CA SER A 6 17.60 -51.17 25.25
C SER A 6 17.88 -49.90 24.43
N PHE A 7 17.10 -49.69 23.37
CA PHE A 7 17.08 -48.40 22.64
C PHE A 7 16.15 -47.42 23.43
N LEU A 8 16.78 -46.42 24.05
CA LEU A 8 16.06 -45.25 24.59
C LEU A 8 15.76 -44.32 23.42
N LEU A 9 14.47 -44.23 23.01
CA LEU A 9 13.97 -43.18 22.12
C LEU A 9 13.88 -41.87 22.94
N PHE A 10 14.84 -40.96 22.68
CA PHE A 10 14.70 -39.57 23.08
C PHE A 10 13.72 -38.89 22.12
N GLY A 11 12.47 -38.80 22.51
CA GLY A 11 11.50 -37.93 21.85
C GLY A 11 11.89 -36.46 22.08
N THR A 12 12.44 -35.79 21.07
CA THR A 12 12.62 -34.32 21.09
C THR A 12 11.25 -33.68 21.01
N PHE A 13 10.71 -33.26 22.15
CA PHE A 13 9.61 -32.31 22.19
C PHE A 13 10.15 -30.96 21.70
N ALA A 14 9.89 -30.61 20.45
CA ALA A 14 10.05 -29.26 19.98
C ALA A 14 9.03 -28.38 20.72
N LEU A 15 9.47 -27.66 21.73
CA LEU A 15 8.71 -26.59 22.37
C LEU A 15 8.45 -25.52 21.31
N ALA A 16 7.21 -25.42 20.82
CA ALA A 16 6.80 -24.33 19.95
C ALA A 16 7.04 -23.00 20.69
N MET A 17 7.96 -22.17 20.17
CA MET A 17 8.18 -20.83 20.72
C MET A 17 6.88 -20.03 20.59
N PRO A 18 6.52 -19.21 21.60
CA PRO A 18 5.33 -18.37 21.49
C PRO A 18 5.49 -17.40 20.31
N ALA A 19 4.43 -17.30 19.48
CA ALA A 19 4.40 -16.37 18.35
C ALA A 19 4.74 -14.94 18.79
N SER A 20 5.51 -14.22 18.00
CA SER A 20 5.81 -12.81 18.25
C SER A 20 4.52 -11.98 18.23
N ALA A 21 4.52 -10.77 18.81
CA ALA A 21 3.37 -9.88 18.77
C ALA A 21 2.95 -9.58 17.31
N SER A 22 3.92 -9.45 16.41
CA SER A 22 3.69 -9.26 14.97
C SER A 22 2.97 -10.45 14.34
N GLU A 23 3.39 -11.68 14.63
CA GLU A 23 2.76 -12.91 14.11
C GLU A 23 1.33 -13.08 14.62
N LYS A 24 1.04 -12.69 15.88
CA LYS A 24 -0.32 -12.70 16.41
C LYS A 24 -1.24 -11.74 15.68
N HIS A 25 -0.78 -10.51 15.39
CA HIS A 25 -1.56 -9.53 14.64
C HIS A 25 -1.82 -9.98 13.20
N VAL A 26 -0.81 -10.54 12.54
CA VAL A 26 -0.95 -11.12 11.18
C VAL A 26 -2.01 -12.21 11.19
N ALA A 27 -1.93 -13.15 12.12
CA ALA A 27 -2.89 -14.26 12.23
C ALA A 27 -4.31 -13.74 12.49
N GLU A 28 -4.48 -12.78 13.41
CA GLU A 28 -5.79 -12.21 13.74
C GLU A 28 -6.42 -11.47 12.55
N VAL A 29 -5.65 -10.64 11.84
CA VAL A 29 -6.13 -9.93 10.65
C VAL A 29 -6.56 -10.92 9.59
N LEU A 30 -5.72 -11.92 9.28
CA LEU A 30 -6.03 -12.94 8.29
C LEU A 30 -7.27 -13.75 8.65
N ASP A 31 -7.38 -14.19 9.92
CA ASP A 31 -8.53 -14.97 10.38
C ASP A 31 -9.83 -14.18 10.20
N ARG A 32 -9.90 -12.93 10.66
CA ARG A 32 -11.08 -12.06 10.51
C ARG A 32 -11.47 -11.85 9.04
N VAL A 33 -10.52 -11.53 8.18
CA VAL A 33 -10.79 -11.27 6.75
C VAL A 33 -11.23 -12.54 6.04
N LEU A 34 -10.52 -13.66 6.26
CA LEU A 34 -10.84 -14.93 5.61
C LEU A 34 -12.11 -15.58 6.17
N GLN A 35 -12.47 -15.34 7.44
CA GLN A 35 -13.76 -15.75 8.01
C GLN A 35 -14.90 -15.02 7.29
N SER A 36 -14.81 -13.69 7.11
CA SER A 36 -15.81 -12.92 6.37
C SER A 36 -15.93 -13.38 4.92
N LYS A 37 -14.78 -13.67 4.26
CA LYS A 37 -14.76 -14.22 2.90
C LYS A 37 -15.52 -15.54 2.82
N ARG A 38 -15.17 -16.53 3.68
CA ARG A 38 -15.84 -17.83 3.70
C ARG A 38 -17.34 -17.72 3.97
N ALA A 39 -17.75 -16.84 4.89
CA ALA A 39 -19.16 -16.60 5.17
C ALA A 39 -19.91 -16.04 3.96
N LEU A 40 -19.30 -15.08 3.23
CA LEU A 40 -19.88 -14.53 1.99
C LEU A 40 -19.97 -15.59 0.89
N GLU A 41 -18.92 -16.40 0.68
CA GLU A 41 -18.90 -17.48 -0.31
C GLU A 41 -20.02 -18.52 -0.06
N ALA A 42 -20.34 -18.77 1.20
CA ALA A 42 -21.45 -19.67 1.58
C ALA A 42 -22.83 -19.00 1.49
N SER A 43 -22.89 -17.69 1.29
CA SER A 43 -24.17 -16.96 1.25
C SER A 43 -24.88 -17.07 -0.12
N PRO A 44 -26.20 -16.94 -0.16
CA PRO A 44 -26.96 -16.95 -1.42
C PRO A 44 -26.51 -15.86 -2.42
N THR A 45 -26.00 -14.73 -1.93
CA THR A 45 -25.51 -13.62 -2.76
C THR A 45 -24.27 -13.95 -3.57
N CYS A 46 -23.48 -14.94 -3.15
CA CYS A 46 -22.30 -15.41 -3.86
C CYS A 46 -22.49 -16.75 -4.58
N LYS A 47 -23.74 -17.20 -4.79
CA LYS A 47 -24.04 -18.49 -5.45
C LYS A 47 -23.39 -18.63 -6.83
N GLU A 48 -23.32 -17.53 -7.59
CA GLU A 48 -22.63 -17.46 -8.91
C GLU A 48 -21.19 -16.97 -8.80
N GLY A 49 -20.64 -16.96 -7.60
CA GLY A 49 -19.35 -16.40 -7.25
C GLY A 49 -19.41 -14.91 -6.97
N CYS A 50 -18.40 -14.43 -6.21
CA CYS A 50 -18.20 -13.02 -5.87
C CYS A 50 -16.77 -12.61 -6.15
N VAL A 51 -16.54 -11.31 -6.23
CA VAL A 51 -15.18 -10.73 -6.29
C VAL A 51 -14.86 -10.15 -4.93
N PHE A 52 -13.69 -10.50 -4.42
CA PHE A 52 -13.19 -10.04 -3.13
C PHE A 52 -11.96 -9.17 -3.30
N LEU A 53 -11.97 -8.00 -2.68
CA LEU A 53 -10.91 -7.00 -2.79
C LEU A 53 -10.29 -6.73 -1.43
N SER A 54 -9.01 -6.34 -1.43
CA SER A 54 -8.36 -5.61 -0.35
C SER A 54 -7.75 -4.32 -0.88
N ALA A 55 -7.84 -3.23 -0.11
CA ALA A 55 -7.30 -1.93 -0.47
C ALA A 55 -6.16 -1.55 0.47
N TRP A 56 -5.07 -1.05 -0.08
CA TRP A 56 -3.82 -0.79 0.63
C TRP A 56 -3.31 0.61 0.33
N ASP A 57 -2.98 1.37 1.35
CA ASP A 57 -2.03 2.44 1.22
C ASP A 57 -0.63 1.85 1.00
N PHE A 58 0.35 2.66 0.56
CA PHE A 58 1.69 2.17 0.25
C PHE A 58 2.73 2.65 1.27
N ASP A 59 2.92 3.95 1.37
CA ASP A 59 3.97 4.58 2.18
C ASP A 59 3.60 4.53 3.66
N GLY A 60 4.49 4.02 4.52
CA GLY A 60 4.19 3.76 5.93
C GLY A 60 3.30 2.54 6.20
N THR A 61 2.68 1.96 5.16
CA THR A 61 1.78 0.80 5.24
C THR A 61 2.43 -0.48 4.72
N ILE A 62 2.91 -0.49 3.49
CA ILE A 62 3.68 -1.57 2.87
C ILE A 62 5.17 -1.27 2.97
N LEU A 63 5.57 -0.06 2.61
CA LEU A 63 6.94 0.44 2.68
C LEU A 63 7.17 1.17 4.00
N LYS A 64 8.25 0.88 4.71
CA LYS A 64 8.74 1.69 5.82
C LYS A 64 9.36 2.97 5.26
N GLY A 65 8.84 4.13 5.65
CA GLY A 65 9.19 5.43 5.05
C GLY A 65 8.28 5.79 3.89
N ASP A 66 8.77 6.60 2.97
CA ASP A 66 8.04 7.15 1.83
C ASP A 66 8.82 6.92 0.53
N ALA A 67 8.15 6.44 -0.50
CA ALA A 67 8.80 6.16 -1.79
C ALA A 67 9.27 7.44 -2.48
N SER A 68 8.54 8.54 -2.31
CA SER A 68 8.84 9.83 -2.94
C SER A 68 9.86 10.64 -2.16
N GLU A 69 9.74 10.68 -0.82
CA GLU A 69 10.55 11.52 0.06
C GLU A 69 11.77 10.77 0.61
N GLY A 70 11.68 9.45 0.77
CA GLY A 70 12.73 8.60 1.32
C GLY A 70 12.50 8.19 2.78
N LEU A 71 13.55 7.75 3.41
CA LEU A 71 13.57 7.40 4.83
C LEU A 71 14.83 7.96 5.47
N SER A 72 14.65 8.66 6.59
CA SER A 72 15.74 9.07 7.47
C SER A 72 15.47 8.58 8.89
N GLU A 73 16.50 8.07 9.58
CA GLU A 73 16.45 7.63 10.96
C GLU A 73 17.68 8.20 11.69
N ASP A 74 17.49 8.69 12.89
CA ASP A 74 18.58 9.26 13.72
C ASP A 74 19.43 10.30 12.98
N ASN A 75 18.81 11.17 12.18
CA ASN A 75 19.44 12.17 11.31
C ASN A 75 20.32 11.60 10.18
N HIS A 76 20.20 10.32 9.87
CA HIS A 76 20.88 9.68 8.75
C HIS A 76 19.88 9.25 7.67
N VAL A 77 20.22 9.55 6.42
CA VAL A 77 19.43 9.06 5.28
C VAL A 77 19.64 7.55 5.15
N VAL A 78 18.57 6.78 5.35
CA VAL A 78 18.55 5.33 5.15
C VAL A 78 18.44 5.02 3.66
N TYR A 79 17.52 5.69 2.99
CA TYR A 79 17.46 5.73 1.53
C TYR A 79 16.86 7.06 1.06
N PRO A 80 17.37 7.66 -0.03
CA PRO A 80 16.76 8.83 -0.64
C PRO A 80 15.48 8.47 -1.38
N GLY A 81 14.52 9.40 -1.44
CA GLY A 81 13.27 9.20 -2.14
C GLY A 81 13.38 9.29 -3.67
N LEU A 82 12.37 8.77 -4.37
CA LEU A 82 12.27 8.83 -5.82
C LEU A 82 12.18 10.27 -6.36
N ALA A 83 11.69 11.24 -5.57
CA ALA A 83 11.71 12.64 -5.94
C ALA A 83 13.15 13.12 -6.16
N GLN A 84 14.03 12.89 -5.19
CA GLN A 84 15.45 13.20 -5.32
C GLN A 84 16.08 12.45 -6.49
N LYS A 85 15.90 11.14 -6.52
CA LYS A 85 16.56 10.28 -7.51
C LYS A 85 16.11 10.57 -8.93
N SER A 86 14.85 10.94 -9.15
CA SER A 86 14.33 11.31 -10.47
C SER A 86 14.89 12.65 -10.96
N ILE A 87 15.03 13.64 -10.06
CA ILE A 87 15.66 14.92 -10.41
C ILE A 87 17.14 14.71 -10.77
N GLU A 88 17.89 13.98 -9.94
CA GLU A 88 19.29 13.63 -10.19
C GLU A 88 19.48 12.86 -11.51
N ALA A 89 18.53 12.01 -11.88
CA ALA A 89 18.53 11.31 -13.17
C ALA A 89 18.17 12.21 -14.37
N GLY A 90 17.54 13.35 -14.11
CA GLY A 90 17.15 14.31 -15.15
C GLY A 90 15.73 14.13 -15.68
N PHE A 91 14.85 13.51 -14.92
CA PHE A 91 13.43 13.35 -15.27
C PHE A 91 12.56 14.56 -14.87
N SER A 92 13.16 15.63 -14.36
CA SER A 92 12.43 16.87 -14.10
C SER A 92 12.48 17.82 -15.30
N GLY A 93 11.32 18.34 -15.71
CA GLY A 93 11.24 19.44 -16.65
C GLY A 93 11.42 20.83 -16.01
N LEU A 94 11.43 20.90 -14.67
CA LEU A 94 11.49 22.16 -13.92
C LEU A 94 12.84 22.37 -13.20
N TYR A 95 13.53 21.29 -12.84
CA TYR A 95 14.76 21.33 -12.04
C TYR A 95 15.91 20.66 -12.77
N LYS A 96 17.11 21.24 -12.64
CA LYS A 96 18.34 20.61 -13.10
C LYS A 96 18.72 19.47 -12.16
N LYS A 97 19.57 18.55 -12.61
CA LYS A 97 20.02 17.37 -11.86
C LYS A 97 20.63 17.68 -10.48
N THR A 98 21.15 18.89 -10.29
CA THR A 98 21.80 19.35 -9.05
C THR A 98 20.87 20.20 -8.17
N GLU A 99 19.60 20.39 -8.55
CA GLU A 99 18.67 21.34 -7.91
C GLU A 99 17.66 20.67 -7.00
N PHE A 100 17.95 19.47 -6.45
CA PHE A 100 17.03 18.79 -5.54
C PHE A 100 16.70 19.64 -4.30
N GLN A 101 17.70 20.32 -3.70
CA GLN A 101 17.46 21.17 -2.54
C GLN A 101 16.51 22.34 -2.85
N LYS A 102 16.59 22.89 -4.06
CA LYS A 102 15.65 23.92 -4.52
C LYS A 102 14.25 23.35 -4.67
N PHE A 103 14.11 22.17 -5.30
CA PHE A 103 12.82 21.47 -5.39
C PHE A 103 12.22 21.24 -4.00
N TRP A 104 13.03 20.76 -3.04
CA TRP A 104 12.55 20.45 -1.71
C TRP A 104 12.02 21.70 -0.99
N HIS A 105 12.76 22.81 -1.10
CA HIS A 105 12.32 24.09 -0.57
C HIS A 105 10.99 24.57 -1.22
N ASP A 106 10.89 24.50 -2.54
CA ASP A 106 9.69 24.92 -3.27
C ASP A 106 8.49 24.02 -2.92
N TYR A 107 8.71 22.71 -2.67
CA TYR A 107 7.71 21.74 -2.26
C TYR A 107 7.19 22.05 -0.82
N GLU A 108 8.09 22.27 0.13
CA GLU A 108 7.74 22.63 1.51
C GLU A 108 7.01 23.98 1.56
N GLU A 109 7.45 24.96 0.77
CA GLU A 109 6.77 26.25 0.66
C GLU A 109 5.36 26.11 0.09
N MET A 110 5.18 25.23 -0.91
CA MET A 110 3.86 24.91 -1.46
C MET A 110 2.95 24.30 -0.42
N ASP A 111 3.46 23.35 0.38
CA ASP A 111 2.70 22.69 1.45
C ASP A 111 2.28 23.68 2.54
N GLN A 112 3.20 24.50 3.01
CA GLN A 112 2.95 25.50 4.06
C GLN A 112 1.95 26.59 3.62
N LYS A 113 2.03 27.05 2.37
CA LYS A 113 1.22 28.16 1.87
C LYS A 113 -0.14 27.75 1.32
N HIS A 114 -0.21 26.56 0.73
CA HIS A 114 -1.35 26.12 -0.07
C HIS A 114 -1.94 24.77 0.40
N GLY A 115 -1.25 24.07 1.32
CA GLY A 115 -1.67 22.80 1.90
C GLY A 115 -1.27 21.58 1.08
N HIS A 116 -1.57 20.41 1.62
CA HIS A 116 -1.06 19.13 1.14
C HIS A 116 -1.44 18.77 -0.30
N ILE A 117 -2.69 19.03 -0.73
CA ILE A 117 -3.13 18.65 -2.10
C ILE A 117 -2.32 19.37 -3.18
N PRO A 118 -2.14 20.72 -3.13
CA PRO A 118 -1.24 21.43 -4.03
C PRO A 118 0.20 20.89 -4.01
N ALA A 119 0.79 20.66 -2.83
CA ALA A 119 2.15 20.14 -2.70
C ALA A 119 2.27 18.73 -3.31
N TYR A 120 1.39 17.81 -2.97
CA TYR A 120 1.41 16.43 -3.49
C TYR A 120 1.22 16.38 -5.01
N THR A 121 0.39 17.27 -5.57
CA THR A 121 0.24 17.37 -7.03
C THR A 121 1.38 18.10 -7.71
N TYR A 122 2.15 18.92 -6.97
CA TYR A 122 3.32 19.61 -7.49
C TYR A 122 4.43 18.63 -7.89
N LEU A 123 4.71 17.63 -7.03
CA LEU A 123 5.76 16.65 -7.30
C LEU A 123 5.61 15.95 -8.67
N PRO A 124 4.48 15.30 -9.03
CA PRO A 124 4.36 14.71 -10.36
C PRO A 124 4.45 15.75 -11.49
N LYS A 125 3.95 16.98 -11.29
CA LYS A 125 4.05 18.05 -12.31
C LYS A 125 5.48 18.46 -12.63
N THR A 126 6.44 18.26 -11.70
CA THR A 126 7.85 18.53 -11.99
C THR A 126 8.42 17.65 -13.12
N MET A 127 7.78 16.49 -13.35
CA MET A 127 8.17 15.52 -14.39
C MET A 127 7.50 15.77 -15.75
N LYS A 128 6.73 16.86 -15.89
CA LYS A 128 6.13 17.29 -17.16
C LYS A 128 7.17 17.28 -18.28
N GLY A 129 6.80 16.77 -19.43
CA GLY A 129 7.67 16.71 -20.61
C GLY A 129 8.53 15.44 -20.69
N THR A 130 8.50 14.58 -19.66
CA THR A 130 9.22 13.30 -19.65
C THR A 130 8.27 12.15 -20.03
N LYS A 131 8.80 11.13 -20.69
CA LYS A 131 8.03 9.91 -20.98
C LYS A 131 7.76 9.12 -19.70
N ALA A 132 6.49 8.79 -19.48
CA ALA A 132 6.06 8.05 -18.29
C ALA A 132 6.79 6.70 -18.15
N ASP A 133 6.97 5.96 -19.25
CA ASP A 133 7.60 4.65 -19.24
C ASP A 133 9.09 4.69 -18.85
N GLU A 134 9.81 5.78 -19.18
CA GLU A 134 11.20 5.97 -18.76
C GLU A 134 11.29 6.14 -17.24
N ILE A 135 10.40 6.94 -16.66
CA ILE A 135 10.32 7.14 -15.21
C ILE A 135 9.90 5.83 -14.51
N LYS A 136 8.89 5.14 -15.04
CA LYS A 136 8.44 3.85 -14.49
C LYS A 136 9.56 2.80 -14.50
N LYS A 137 10.29 2.70 -15.60
CA LYS A 137 11.46 1.79 -15.68
C LYS A 137 12.52 2.12 -14.64
N PHE A 138 12.81 3.40 -14.47
CA PHE A 138 13.77 3.89 -13.47
C PHE A 138 13.28 3.58 -12.05
N ALA A 139 12.04 3.94 -11.73
CA ALA A 139 11.43 3.70 -10.43
C ALA A 139 11.32 2.20 -10.12
N GLY A 140 10.93 1.38 -11.09
CA GLY A 140 10.85 -0.09 -10.94
C GLY A 140 12.19 -0.72 -10.57
N ASN A 141 13.29 -0.25 -11.20
CA ASN A 141 14.64 -0.68 -10.81
C ASN A 141 14.97 -0.23 -9.37
N TYR A 142 14.58 0.99 -9.00
CA TYR A 142 14.81 1.51 -7.65
C TYR A 142 14.01 0.72 -6.60
N TYR A 143 12.77 0.35 -6.89
CA TYR A 143 11.99 -0.57 -6.03
C TYR A 143 12.69 -1.91 -5.85
N ALA A 144 13.15 -2.52 -6.93
CA ALA A 144 13.77 -3.85 -6.87
C ALA A 144 15.11 -3.85 -6.12
N THR A 145 15.90 -2.79 -6.26
CA THR A 145 17.28 -2.74 -5.75
C THR A 145 17.44 -2.01 -4.43
N VAL A 146 16.54 -1.06 -4.11
CA VAL A 146 16.68 -0.21 -2.92
C VAL A 146 15.51 -0.33 -1.96
N LEU A 147 14.25 -0.18 -2.45
CA LEU A 147 13.09 -0.04 -1.57
C LEU A 147 12.54 -1.36 -1.03
N LYS A 148 12.58 -2.43 -1.82
CA LYS A 148 12.00 -3.73 -1.44
C LYS A 148 12.50 -4.27 -0.08
N PRO A 149 13.78 -4.13 0.31
CA PRO A 149 14.25 -4.52 1.64
C PRO A 149 13.53 -3.83 2.81
N TYR A 150 12.95 -2.66 2.56
CA TYR A 150 12.23 -1.87 3.56
C TYR A 150 10.71 -2.10 3.56
N TYR A 151 10.21 -3.08 2.83
CA TYR A 151 8.81 -3.49 2.97
C TYR A 151 8.60 -4.13 4.34
N PHE A 152 7.52 -3.78 5.01
CA PHE A 152 7.16 -4.40 6.28
C PHE A 152 6.80 -5.87 6.10
N GLU A 153 7.46 -6.75 6.85
CA GLU A 153 7.26 -8.20 6.78
C GLU A 153 5.80 -8.60 7.00
N SER A 154 5.17 -8.05 8.06
CA SER A 154 3.77 -8.35 8.40
C SER A 154 2.79 -7.89 7.32
N SER A 155 3.00 -6.70 6.73
CA SER A 155 2.17 -6.21 5.62
C SER A 155 2.31 -7.10 4.39
N ILE A 156 3.53 -7.48 4.02
CA ILE A 156 3.76 -8.37 2.87
C ILE A 156 3.16 -9.76 3.13
N ASP A 157 3.29 -10.30 4.35
CA ASP A 157 2.71 -11.61 4.69
C ASP A 157 1.18 -11.60 4.57
N ILE A 158 0.50 -10.60 5.12
CA ILE A 158 -0.96 -10.43 4.98
C ILE A 158 -1.33 -10.25 3.50
N PHE A 159 -0.66 -9.35 2.79
CA PHE A 159 -0.92 -9.05 1.39
C PHE A 159 -0.85 -10.32 0.52
N GLN A 160 0.24 -11.09 0.64
CA GLN A 160 0.44 -12.30 -0.16
C GLN A 160 -0.54 -13.42 0.21
N LYS A 161 -0.83 -13.62 1.50
CA LYS A 161 -1.79 -14.64 1.95
C LYS A 161 -3.23 -14.32 1.52
N LEU A 162 -3.64 -13.05 1.57
CA LEU A 162 -4.94 -12.63 1.03
C LEU A 162 -5.00 -12.85 -0.48
N LYS A 163 -3.96 -12.46 -1.22
CA LYS A 163 -3.86 -12.68 -2.66
C LYS A 163 -3.94 -14.17 -3.03
N GLN A 164 -3.19 -15.02 -2.33
CA GLN A 164 -3.23 -16.48 -2.51
C GLN A 164 -4.61 -17.08 -2.20
N SER A 165 -5.36 -16.43 -1.31
CA SER A 165 -6.74 -16.81 -0.96
C SER A 165 -7.79 -16.27 -1.94
N GLY A 166 -7.39 -15.70 -3.08
CA GLY A 166 -8.30 -15.17 -4.10
C GLY A 166 -8.89 -13.80 -3.77
N VAL A 167 -8.26 -13.04 -2.87
CA VAL A 167 -8.59 -11.62 -2.65
C VAL A 167 -7.69 -10.77 -3.54
N ILE A 168 -8.28 -9.93 -4.39
CA ILE A 168 -7.56 -9.07 -5.33
C ILE A 168 -7.08 -7.83 -4.57
N PRO A 169 -5.74 -7.61 -4.46
CA PRO A 169 -5.23 -6.43 -3.80
C PRO A 169 -5.20 -5.23 -4.76
N TYR A 170 -5.59 -4.08 -4.23
CA TYR A 170 -5.44 -2.76 -4.85
C TYR A 170 -4.60 -1.85 -3.97
N VAL A 171 -3.66 -1.13 -4.55
CA VAL A 171 -2.86 -0.12 -3.87
C VAL A 171 -3.38 1.27 -4.26
N ILE A 172 -3.62 2.13 -3.27
CA ILE A 172 -4.14 3.50 -3.45
C ILE A 172 -3.28 4.44 -2.62
N SER A 173 -2.30 5.09 -3.25
CA SER A 173 -1.29 5.94 -2.61
C SER A 173 -1.42 7.41 -3.04
N ALA A 174 -1.03 8.34 -2.17
CA ALA A 174 -0.87 9.75 -2.50
C ALA A 174 0.46 10.08 -3.21
N ALA A 175 1.31 9.09 -3.46
CA ALA A 175 2.52 9.26 -4.25
C ALA A 175 2.21 9.45 -5.75
N PRO A 176 3.14 10.02 -6.56
CA PRO A 176 3.00 10.06 -8.02
C PRO A 176 2.75 8.67 -8.61
N HIS A 177 1.75 8.56 -9.50
CA HIS A 177 1.39 7.29 -10.12
C HIS A 177 2.58 6.60 -10.81
N VAL A 178 3.39 7.34 -11.55
CA VAL A 178 4.59 6.81 -12.23
C VAL A 178 5.64 6.25 -11.26
N PHE A 179 5.61 6.65 -9.98
CA PHE A 179 6.44 6.05 -8.95
C PHE A 179 5.76 4.82 -8.37
N VAL A 180 4.59 4.98 -7.75
CA VAL A 180 3.97 3.88 -6.99
C VAL A 180 3.55 2.71 -7.88
N SER A 181 3.09 2.94 -9.11
CA SER A 181 2.71 1.86 -10.03
C SER A 181 3.88 0.95 -10.41
N SER A 182 5.10 1.50 -10.34
CA SER A 182 6.35 0.76 -10.60
C SER A 182 6.70 -0.25 -9.50
N SER A 183 6.00 -0.25 -8.35
CA SER A 183 6.15 -1.26 -7.30
C SER A 183 5.50 -2.60 -7.66
N GLY A 184 4.64 -2.63 -8.66
CA GLY A 184 3.86 -3.82 -9.05
C GLY A 184 4.66 -5.12 -9.14
N PRO A 185 5.79 -5.17 -9.88
CA PRO A 185 6.62 -6.37 -9.98
C PRO A 185 7.15 -6.85 -8.62
N THR A 186 7.48 -5.95 -7.68
CA THR A 186 7.99 -6.31 -6.35
C THR A 186 6.88 -6.82 -5.42
N LEU A 187 5.62 -6.44 -5.66
CA LEU A 187 4.43 -6.93 -4.98
C LEU A 187 3.82 -8.17 -5.68
N GLY A 188 4.21 -8.43 -6.92
CA GLY A 188 3.64 -9.48 -7.76
C GLY A 188 2.19 -9.19 -8.17
N ILE A 189 1.86 -7.93 -8.47
CA ILE A 189 0.56 -7.50 -8.99
C ILE A 189 0.74 -6.64 -10.24
N ASP A 190 -0.30 -6.59 -11.07
CA ASP A 190 -0.31 -5.77 -12.27
C ASP A 190 -0.44 -4.28 -11.92
N GLU A 191 0.16 -3.42 -12.75
CA GLU A 191 0.12 -1.97 -12.61
C GLU A 191 -1.33 -1.42 -12.53
N GLN A 192 -2.26 -2.03 -13.24
CA GLN A 192 -3.68 -1.65 -13.22
C GLN A 192 -4.36 -1.78 -11.85
N HIS A 193 -3.72 -2.44 -10.88
CA HIS A 193 -4.18 -2.53 -9.49
C HIS A 193 -3.50 -1.51 -8.56
N ILE A 194 -2.73 -0.58 -9.12
CA ILE A 194 -1.98 0.42 -8.34
C ILE A 194 -2.36 1.82 -8.82
N PHE A 195 -2.81 2.66 -7.90
CA PHE A 195 -3.24 4.02 -8.16
C PHE A 195 -2.44 5.00 -7.33
N GLY A 196 -1.95 6.03 -8.01
CA GLY A 196 -1.28 7.18 -7.41
C GLY A 196 -1.87 8.49 -7.96
N ILE A 197 -1.24 9.62 -7.67
CA ILE A 197 -1.57 10.90 -8.30
C ILE A 197 -1.16 10.83 -9.76
N GLU A 198 -2.16 10.81 -10.63
CA GLU A 198 -1.98 10.57 -12.06
C GLU A 198 -1.99 11.88 -12.84
N LEU A 199 -1.08 12.01 -13.79
CA LEU A 199 -1.09 13.06 -14.79
C LEU A 199 -1.56 12.51 -16.13
N ALA A 200 -2.29 13.35 -16.86
CA ALA A 200 -2.65 13.02 -18.24
C ALA A 200 -1.40 12.90 -19.13
N LEU A 201 -1.43 11.95 -20.03
CA LEU A 201 -0.39 11.73 -21.02
C LEU A 201 -0.76 12.33 -22.37
N THR A 202 0.25 12.72 -23.14
CA THR A 202 0.12 12.94 -24.58
C THR A 202 -0.06 11.59 -25.29
N LYS A 203 -0.35 11.64 -26.61
CA LYS A 203 -0.43 10.43 -27.45
C LYS A 203 0.88 9.63 -27.47
N ASP A 204 2.00 10.30 -27.26
CA ASP A 204 3.34 9.69 -27.26
C ASP A 204 3.80 9.25 -25.85
N GLY A 205 2.90 9.24 -24.86
CA GLY A 205 3.18 8.80 -23.49
C GLY A 205 3.98 9.79 -22.66
N VAL A 206 3.97 11.08 -23.03
CA VAL A 206 4.67 12.15 -22.31
C VAL A 206 3.75 12.74 -21.25
N LEU A 207 4.26 12.93 -20.03
CA LEU A 207 3.54 13.54 -18.91
C LEU A 207 3.20 15.00 -19.21
N THR A 208 1.95 15.36 -18.94
CA THR A 208 1.48 16.77 -18.96
C THR A 208 1.49 17.33 -17.53
N ASP A 209 0.94 18.54 -17.32
CA ASP A 209 0.69 19.12 -15.99
C ASP A 209 -0.78 18.95 -15.53
N ARG A 210 -1.61 18.28 -16.33
CA ARG A 210 -3.02 18.07 -16.01
C ARG A 210 -3.19 16.84 -15.10
N VAL A 211 -3.58 17.09 -13.85
CA VAL A 211 -3.90 16.04 -12.87
C VAL A 211 -5.23 15.39 -13.25
N ILE A 212 -5.32 14.07 -13.06
CA ILE A 212 -6.53 13.26 -13.26
C ILE A 212 -7.19 12.99 -11.92
N ASP A 213 -8.45 13.42 -11.78
CA ASP A 213 -9.25 13.15 -10.59
C ASP A 213 -9.80 11.70 -10.54
N PRO A 214 -10.09 11.19 -9.33
CA PRO A 214 -9.86 11.78 -8.03
C PRO A 214 -8.38 11.68 -7.62
N ILE A 215 -7.85 12.75 -7.01
CA ILE A 215 -6.53 12.72 -6.37
C ILE A 215 -6.63 11.77 -5.16
N PRO A 216 -5.80 10.71 -5.06
CA PRO A 216 -5.92 9.70 -4.01
C PRO A 216 -5.31 10.16 -2.67
N TYR A 217 -5.87 11.22 -2.11
CA TYR A 217 -5.56 11.81 -0.82
C TYR A 217 -6.86 11.96 -0.01
N ALA A 218 -6.85 11.56 1.25
CA ALA A 218 -8.01 11.65 2.16
C ALA A 218 -9.30 11.09 1.51
N GLU A 219 -10.34 11.91 1.35
CA GLU A 219 -11.59 11.52 0.69
C GLU A 219 -11.40 11.04 -0.77
N GLY A 220 -10.35 11.49 -1.42
CA GLY A 220 -10.02 11.03 -2.77
C GLY A 220 -9.65 9.56 -2.84
N LYS A 221 -9.03 8.99 -1.78
CA LYS A 221 -8.78 7.54 -1.69
C LYS A 221 -10.09 6.75 -1.62
N ALA A 222 -11.08 7.21 -0.85
CA ALA A 222 -12.40 6.59 -0.79
C ALA A 222 -13.12 6.64 -2.14
N LYS A 223 -13.07 7.79 -2.84
CA LYS A 223 -13.63 7.93 -4.19
C LYS A 223 -12.96 6.98 -5.18
N ARG A 224 -11.64 6.87 -5.15
CA ARG A 224 -10.89 5.93 -5.99
C ARG A 224 -11.30 4.48 -5.70
N LEU A 225 -11.42 4.10 -4.44
CA LEU A 225 -11.85 2.76 -4.06
C LEU A 225 -13.28 2.44 -4.52
N ALA A 226 -14.20 3.40 -4.40
CA ALA A 226 -15.55 3.25 -4.93
C ALA A 226 -15.56 3.02 -6.46
N MET A 227 -14.76 3.80 -7.21
CA MET A 227 -14.62 3.61 -8.67
C MET A 227 -14.05 2.23 -9.02
N ILE A 228 -13.07 1.73 -8.25
CA ILE A 228 -12.51 0.37 -8.43
C ILE A 228 -13.62 -0.67 -8.24
N VAL A 229 -14.40 -0.56 -7.19
CA VAL A 229 -15.53 -1.47 -6.92
C VAL A 229 -16.54 -1.47 -8.07
N ASP A 230 -16.88 -0.30 -8.60
CA ASP A 230 -17.83 -0.18 -9.72
C ASP A 230 -17.25 -0.73 -11.02
N GLN A 231 -15.97 -0.53 -11.29
CA GLN A 231 -15.26 -1.14 -12.43
C GLN A 231 -15.24 -2.67 -12.32
N GLU A 232 -14.94 -3.21 -11.14
CA GLU A 232 -14.94 -4.65 -10.89
C GLU A 232 -16.34 -5.27 -11.04
N LYS A 233 -17.39 -4.59 -10.55
CA LYS A 233 -18.78 -4.99 -10.77
C LYS A 233 -19.14 -5.01 -12.27
N ALA A 234 -18.77 -3.95 -12.99
CA ALA A 234 -19.02 -3.83 -14.41
C ALA A 234 -18.31 -4.92 -15.23
N ARG A 235 -17.04 -5.24 -14.86
CA ARG A 235 -16.20 -6.25 -15.53
C ARG A 235 -16.67 -7.67 -15.24
N SER A 236 -16.90 -7.99 -13.97
CA SER A 236 -17.21 -9.37 -13.55
C SER A 236 -18.69 -9.74 -13.65
N LYS A 237 -19.59 -8.75 -13.63
CA LYS A 237 -21.04 -8.91 -13.47
C LYS A 237 -21.45 -9.64 -12.17
N LYS A 238 -20.57 -9.57 -11.15
CA LYS A 238 -20.76 -10.23 -9.85
C LYS A 238 -20.84 -9.20 -8.72
N SER A 239 -21.28 -9.66 -7.55
CA SER A 239 -21.16 -8.90 -6.32
C SER A 239 -19.67 -8.72 -5.97
N VAL A 240 -19.30 -7.51 -5.57
CA VAL A 240 -17.92 -7.15 -5.21
C VAL A 240 -17.90 -6.69 -3.76
N TYR A 241 -16.99 -7.25 -2.97
CA TYR A 241 -16.83 -6.95 -1.56
C TYR A 241 -15.40 -6.53 -1.24
N VAL A 242 -15.21 -5.35 -0.65
CA VAL A 242 -13.91 -4.94 -0.08
C VAL A 242 -13.80 -5.53 1.31
N LEU A 243 -13.10 -6.66 1.43
CA LEU A 243 -12.99 -7.40 2.69
C LEU A 243 -12.16 -6.65 3.74
N ALA A 244 -11.11 -5.96 3.29
CA ALA A 244 -10.25 -5.21 4.19
C ALA A 244 -9.61 -4.01 3.50
N SER A 245 -9.30 -2.98 4.30
CA SER A 245 -8.45 -1.85 3.91
C SER A 245 -7.36 -1.61 4.95
N PHE A 246 -6.18 -1.18 4.49
CA PHE A 246 -4.97 -1.01 5.29
C PHE A 246 -4.37 0.37 5.01
N GLY A 247 -4.13 1.14 6.05
CA GLY A 247 -3.52 2.47 5.97
C GLY A 247 -2.73 2.79 7.23
N ASN A 248 -1.94 3.87 7.19
CA ASN A 248 -1.07 4.25 8.30
C ASN A 248 -1.34 5.66 8.85
N SER A 249 -2.18 6.43 8.19
CA SER A 249 -2.39 7.84 8.54
C SER A 249 -3.88 8.17 8.74
N TYR A 250 -4.20 8.75 9.88
CA TYR A 250 -5.55 9.26 10.13
C TYR A 250 -5.93 10.42 9.21
N HIS A 251 -4.95 11.14 8.64
CA HIS A 251 -5.20 12.26 7.73
C HIS A 251 -5.42 11.79 6.29
N THR A 252 -4.60 10.87 5.79
CA THR A 252 -4.63 10.46 4.39
C THR A 252 -5.50 9.25 4.14
N ASP A 253 -5.73 8.38 5.16
CA ASP A 253 -6.32 7.06 4.97
C ASP A 253 -7.67 6.87 5.65
N SER A 254 -8.00 7.67 6.67
CA SER A 254 -9.27 7.50 7.41
C SER A 254 -10.50 7.51 6.50
N GLY A 255 -10.46 8.23 5.38
CA GLY A 255 -11.55 8.28 4.41
C GLY A 255 -11.87 6.90 3.83
N PHE A 256 -10.88 6.22 3.21
CA PHE A 256 -11.14 4.91 2.59
C PHE A 256 -11.26 3.77 3.62
N LEU A 257 -10.60 3.88 4.78
CA LEU A 257 -10.80 2.97 5.90
C LEU A 257 -12.24 3.03 6.43
N THR A 258 -12.75 4.23 6.65
CA THR A 258 -14.15 4.46 7.07
C THR A 258 -15.14 4.01 6.00
N TRP A 259 -14.87 4.32 4.73
CA TRP A 259 -15.69 3.88 3.61
C TRP A 259 -15.78 2.34 3.56
N THR A 260 -14.68 1.64 3.81
CA THR A 260 -14.66 0.17 3.88
C THR A 260 -15.55 -0.35 5.00
N LEU A 261 -15.46 0.22 6.21
CA LEU A 261 -16.32 -0.19 7.34
C LEU A 261 -17.81 0.09 7.11
N ALA A 262 -18.14 1.08 6.29
CA ALA A 262 -19.51 1.43 5.95
C ALA A 262 -20.14 0.48 4.91
N GLN A 263 -19.37 -0.45 4.32
CA GLN A 263 -19.89 -1.40 3.36
C GLN A 263 -20.87 -2.38 4.02
N SER A 264 -22.04 -2.56 3.39
CA SER A 264 -23.03 -3.54 3.86
C SER A 264 -22.70 -4.92 3.31
N PHE A 265 -22.46 -5.87 4.22
CA PHE A 265 -22.31 -7.28 3.89
C PHE A 265 -23.57 -8.05 4.30
N PRO A 266 -24.05 -9.00 3.51
CA PRO A 266 -25.18 -9.84 3.90
C PRO A 266 -24.83 -10.75 5.09
N VAL A 267 -23.55 -11.08 5.25
CA VAL A 267 -22.99 -11.88 6.34
C VAL A 267 -21.50 -11.53 6.51
N GLY A 268 -21.00 -11.57 7.74
CA GLY A 268 -19.65 -11.14 8.05
C GLY A 268 -19.53 -9.61 8.14
N LYS A 269 -18.31 -9.11 8.20
CA LYS A 269 -18.00 -7.67 8.30
C LYS A 269 -16.69 -7.36 7.59
N PRO A 270 -16.56 -6.19 6.96
CA PRO A 270 -15.27 -5.72 6.48
C PRO A 270 -14.35 -5.35 7.66
N LEU A 271 -13.05 -5.31 7.40
CA LEU A 271 -12.03 -4.90 8.36
C LEU A 271 -11.28 -3.66 7.85
N ALA A 272 -11.08 -2.67 8.71
CA ALA A 272 -10.18 -1.56 8.45
C ALA A 272 -9.04 -1.57 9.45
N VAL A 273 -7.81 -1.58 8.94
CA VAL A 273 -6.59 -1.74 9.73
C VAL A 273 -5.78 -0.45 9.66
N MET A 274 -5.49 0.13 10.82
CA MET A 274 -4.58 1.26 10.99
C MET A 274 -3.22 0.74 11.44
N ILE A 275 -2.20 0.94 10.61
CA ILE A 275 -0.85 0.45 10.84
C ILE A 275 0.03 1.62 11.30
N ASN A 276 0.60 1.51 12.51
CA ASN A 276 1.49 2.54 13.06
C ASN A 276 0.88 3.96 13.06
N GLY A 277 -0.45 4.10 13.14
CA GLY A 277 -1.16 5.37 12.96
C GLY A 277 -0.93 6.42 14.07
N GLY A 278 -0.27 6.05 15.16
CA GLY A 278 -0.08 6.94 16.30
C GLY A 278 -1.37 7.18 17.09
N SER A 279 -1.53 8.39 17.62
CA SER A 279 -2.71 8.76 18.44
C SER A 279 -3.92 9.03 17.53
N ALA A 280 -4.99 8.30 17.74
CA ALA A 280 -6.24 8.50 17.02
C ALA A 280 -6.89 9.85 17.38
N PRO A 281 -7.43 10.60 16.40
CA PRO A 281 -8.38 11.68 16.67
C PRO A 281 -9.58 11.16 17.47
N ALA A 282 -10.19 12.01 18.31
CA ALA A 282 -11.25 11.61 19.23
C ALA A 282 -12.41 10.88 18.53
N GLU A 283 -12.82 11.36 17.36
CA GLU A 283 -13.91 10.82 16.53
C GLU A 283 -13.56 9.48 15.84
N LEU A 284 -12.27 9.10 15.81
CA LEU A 284 -11.79 7.86 15.20
C LEU A 284 -11.26 6.85 16.21
N THR A 285 -11.24 7.20 17.50
CA THR A 285 -10.75 6.33 18.57
C THR A 285 -11.51 5.01 18.60
N GLY A 286 -10.76 3.89 18.55
CA GLY A 286 -11.33 2.53 18.58
C GLY A 286 -12.12 2.12 17.32
N LYS A 287 -12.14 2.95 16.27
CA LYS A 287 -12.88 2.68 15.03
C LYS A 287 -12.18 1.68 14.13
N PHE A 288 -10.86 1.68 14.12
CA PHE A 288 -10.04 0.81 13.29
C PHE A 288 -9.34 -0.26 14.13
N PHE A 289 -8.99 -1.36 13.51
CA PHE A 289 -8.13 -2.37 14.11
C PHE A 289 -6.68 -1.87 14.03
N GLU A 290 -6.10 -1.52 15.17
CA GLU A 290 -4.76 -0.94 15.23
C GLU A 290 -3.69 -2.02 15.29
N VAL A 291 -2.66 -1.88 14.46
CA VAL A 291 -1.50 -2.77 14.37
C VAL A 291 -0.21 -1.97 14.45
N SER A 292 0.71 -2.42 15.27
CA SER A 292 2.08 -1.92 15.26
C SER A 292 3.00 -2.90 14.56
N GLN A 293 3.79 -2.41 13.59
CA GLN A 293 4.79 -3.20 12.88
C GLN A 293 6.12 -2.46 12.81
N ARG A 294 7.23 -3.21 12.87
CA ARG A 294 8.59 -2.64 12.83
C ARG A 294 9.52 -3.41 11.91
N ALA A 295 9.36 -4.74 11.86
CA ALA A 295 10.22 -5.60 11.07
C ALA A 295 10.01 -5.36 9.58
N VAL A 296 11.12 -5.30 8.85
CA VAL A 296 11.17 -5.16 7.39
C VAL A 296 11.83 -6.40 6.78
N LEU A 297 11.60 -6.64 5.50
CA LEU A 297 12.24 -7.74 4.78
C LEU A 297 13.76 -7.64 4.93
N ALA A 298 14.39 -8.77 5.22
CA ALA A 298 15.84 -8.83 5.36
C ALA A 298 16.54 -8.38 4.07
N LYS A 299 17.67 -7.68 4.22
CA LYS A 299 18.54 -7.28 3.11
C LYS A 299 19.30 -8.47 2.55
#